data_e0211629b75ba1c13acfdb54f87285ef
#
_entry.id   e0211629b75ba1c13acfdb54f87285ef
#
_cell.length_a   1.000
_cell.length_b   1.000
_cell.length_c   1.000
_cell.angle_alpha   90.00
_cell.angle_beta   90.00
_cell.angle_gamma   90.00
#
_symmetry.space_group_name_H-M   'P 1'
#
loop_
_entity.id
_entity.type
_entity.pdbx_description
1 polymer ?
#
loop_
_entity_poly.entity_id
_entity_poly.type
_entity_poly.pdbx_seq_one_letter_code
_entity_poly.pdbx_strand_id
1 'polypeptide(L)'
;MVSGSAPLASNVMTFFRCLLGVPVVEGYGQTEGTASATISNSLDVTSVGHVGGPVDCCEIVLMDVPEMGYLSTDRVHSDGQPCFGRGEICVRGPNIFCGYYKEPEKTKETMDEEGWLHSGDIGLWLPSGTLKIVDRKKNIFKLAQGEYVAVEKIENILIRSPLIGQCFVYGDSLQSCLVAIIVPDEDVVRKWAADVDISAKTVLELCQNEQLIGEVLMQVMSLSKESGLHGFETVRAIHLDPEPFSVENGLLTPTFKLKRKELRERFQREIDQLYATLPSAPSKL
;
A
#
# COMPACT_ATOMS: atom_id res chain seq x y z
N MET A 1 15.94 8.42 -15.37
CA MET A 1 15.22 7.16 -15.06
C MET A 1 13.83 7.53 -14.59
N VAL A 2 12.79 6.80 -15.02
CA VAL A 2 11.39 7.05 -14.60
C VAL A 2 10.89 5.80 -13.87
N SER A 3 10.24 5.99 -12.74
CA SER A 3 9.51 4.96 -11.99
C SER A 3 8.02 5.29 -11.96
N GLY A 4 7.16 4.30 -11.97
CA GLY A 4 5.71 4.46 -11.92
C GLY A 4 4.99 3.13 -11.74
N SER A 5 3.66 3.14 -11.81
CA SER A 5 2.76 1.99 -11.63
C SER A 5 2.63 1.47 -10.20
N ALA A 6 3.62 1.67 -9.34
CA ALA A 6 3.59 1.32 -7.92
C ALA A 6 4.36 2.38 -7.12
N PRO A 7 4.04 2.58 -5.83
CA PRO A 7 4.78 3.49 -4.99
C PRO A 7 6.25 3.11 -4.88
N LEU A 8 7.14 4.09 -5.02
CA LEU A 8 8.57 3.90 -4.82
C LEU A 8 8.95 4.39 -3.42
N ALA A 9 9.57 3.52 -2.62
CA ALA A 9 10.02 3.91 -1.28
C ALA A 9 11.09 5.02 -1.38
N SER A 10 10.97 6.05 -0.52
CA SER A 10 11.82 7.24 -0.55
C SER A 10 13.31 6.93 -0.42
N ASN A 11 13.67 5.97 0.43
CA ASN A 11 15.06 5.51 0.59
C ASN A 11 15.59 4.82 -0.68
N VAL A 12 14.76 4.05 -1.39
CA VAL A 12 15.11 3.39 -2.65
C VAL A 12 15.33 4.44 -3.74
N MET A 13 14.46 5.44 -3.85
CA MET A 13 14.62 6.54 -4.79
C MET A 13 15.93 7.30 -4.55
N THR A 14 16.21 7.64 -3.29
CA THR A 14 17.45 8.32 -2.87
C THR A 14 18.67 7.47 -3.20
N PHE A 15 18.62 6.16 -2.90
CA PHE A 15 19.70 5.23 -3.24
C PHE A 15 20.01 5.22 -4.73
N PHE A 16 19.00 5.09 -5.59
CA PHE A 16 19.22 5.09 -7.05
C PHE A 16 19.74 6.42 -7.57
N ARG A 17 19.28 7.56 -7.04
CA ARG A 17 19.84 8.88 -7.38
C ARG A 17 21.32 8.97 -7.06
N CYS A 18 21.73 8.51 -5.87
CA CYS A 18 23.13 8.51 -5.45
C CYS A 18 23.97 7.52 -6.26
N LEU A 19 23.45 6.28 -6.46
CA LEU A 19 24.20 5.22 -7.17
C LEU A 19 24.42 5.54 -8.63
N LEU A 20 23.41 6.02 -9.32
CA LEU A 20 23.45 6.22 -10.78
C LEU A 20 23.94 7.62 -11.18
N GLY A 21 23.88 8.59 -10.28
CA GLY A 21 24.22 9.98 -10.57
C GLY A 21 23.33 10.63 -11.64
N VAL A 22 22.09 10.10 -11.82
CA VAL A 22 21.13 10.60 -12.81
C VAL A 22 19.81 10.98 -12.14
N PRO A 23 19.02 11.89 -12.76
CA PRO A 23 17.66 12.16 -12.28
C PRO A 23 16.82 10.89 -12.26
N VAL A 24 16.21 10.60 -11.12
CA VAL A 24 15.18 9.56 -10.96
C VAL A 24 13.89 10.28 -10.62
N VAL A 25 12.89 10.14 -11.47
CA VAL A 25 11.58 10.77 -11.33
C VAL A 25 10.50 9.72 -11.12
N GLU A 26 9.48 10.09 -10.37
CA GLU A 26 8.31 9.27 -10.13
C GLU A 26 7.11 9.90 -10.83
N GLY A 27 6.33 9.04 -11.52
CA GLY A 27 5.10 9.43 -12.19
C GLY A 27 3.93 8.59 -11.69
N TYR A 28 2.76 9.21 -11.64
CA TYR A 28 1.51 8.55 -11.30
C TYR A 28 0.53 8.65 -12.46
N GLY A 29 -0.22 7.57 -12.67
CA GLY A 29 -1.30 7.49 -13.61
C GLY A 29 -1.79 6.06 -13.78
N GLN A 30 -2.71 5.88 -14.70
CA GLN A 30 -3.39 4.61 -14.94
C GLN A 30 -3.67 4.44 -16.44
N THR A 31 -4.02 3.23 -16.85
CA THR A 31 -4.28 2.89 -18.25
C THR A 31 -5.38 3.77 -18.85
N GLU A 32 -6.42 4.06 -18.09
CA GLU A 32 -7.56 4.90 -18.44
C GLU A 32 -7.16 6.37 -18.73
N GLY A 33 -6.03 6.81 -18.18
CA GLY A 33 -5.44 8.14 -18.42
C GLY A 33 -4.23 8.12 -19.37
N THR A 34 -4.06 7.07 -20.17
CA THR A 34 -2.95 6.94 -21.14
C THR A 34 -1.58 7.17 -20.51
N ALA A 35 -1.31 6.44 -19.43
CA ALA A 35 -0.12 6.40 -18.59
C ALA A 35 -0.04 7.49 -17.51
N SER A 36 0.50 8.68 -17.77
CA SER A 36 0.83 9.63 -16.69
C SER A 36 -0.17 10.77 -16.57
N ALA A 37 -0.65 10.99 -15.34
CA ALA A 37 -1.36 12.19 -14.91
C ALA A 37 -0.44 13.18 -14.19
N THR A 38 0.57 12.68 -13.46
CA THR A 38 1.59 13.51 -12.81
C THR A 38 3.00 12.99 -13.06
N ILE A 39 3.98 13.87 -12.88
CA ILE A 39 5.40 13.51 -12.89
C ILE A 39 6.17 14.43 -11.95
N SER A 40 7.12 13.88 -11.19
CA SER A 40 8.00 14.67 -10.33
C SER A 40 9.05 15.42 -11.16
N ASN A 41 9.47 16.58 -10.67
CA ASN A 41 10.47 17.40 -11.38
C ASN A 41 11.86 16.74 -11.31
N SER A 42 12.48 16.53 -12.46
CA SER A 42 13.82 15.90 -12.55
C SER A 42 14.94 16.75 -11.96
N LEU A 43 14.75 18.07 -11.85
CA LEU A 43 15.70 19.01 -11.28
C LEU A 43 15.53 19.20 -9.77
N ASP A 44 14.42 18.73 -9.19
CA ASP A 44 14.17 18.79 -7.76
C ASP A 44 14.71 17.52 -7.07
N VAL A 45 15.90 17.66 -6.50
CA VAL A 45 16.54 16.56 -5.74
C VAL A 45 15.86 16.28 -4.40
N THR A 46 14.98 17.18 -3.94
CA THR A 46 14.21 17.03 -2.70
C THR A 46 12.87 16.34 -2.92
N SER A 47 12.46 16.15 -4.17
CA SER A 47 11.19 15.53 -4.54
C SER A 47 11.19 14.02 -4.31
N VAL A 48 10.93 13.63 -3.06
CA VAL A 48 10.84 12.24 -2.62
C VAL A 48 9.56 12.05 -1.83
N GLY A 49 8.85 10.93 -2.08
CA GLY A 49 7.62 10.60 -1.36
C GLY A 49 6.37 11.33 -1.89
N HIS A 50 6.43 11.84 -3.12
CA HIS A 50 5.30 12.37 -3.86
C HIS A 50 5.48 12.15 -5.38
N VAL A 51 4.38 12.21 -6.12
CA VAL A 51 4.36 11.89 -7.56
C VAL A 51 4.42 13.12 -8.47
N GLY A 52 4.74 14.30 -7.91
CA GLY A 52 4.92 15.54 -8.65
C GLY A 52 3.63 16.32 -8.91
N GLY A 53 3.66 17.20 -9.91
CA GLY A 53 2.53 17.99 -10.38
C GLY A 53 1.85 17.39 -11.61
N PRO A 54 0.69 17.92 -12.01
CA PRO A 54 0.00 17.50 -13.23
C PRO A 54 0.88 17.66 -14.48
N VAL A 55 0.73 16.75 -15.44
CA VAL A 55 1.31 16.94 -16.77
C VAL A 55 0.47 17.95 -17.57
N ASP A 56 1.07 18.58 -18.58
CA ASP A 56 0.49 19.72 -19.31
C ASP A 56 -0.84 19.38 -20.04
N CYS A 57 -1.14 18.10 -20.25
CA CYS A 57 -2.32 17.65 -20.98
C CYS A 57 -3.51 17.31 -20.09
N CYS A 58 -3.41 17.44 -18.76
CA CYS A 58 -4.54 17.12 -17.88
C CYS A 58 -4.70 18.09 -16.72
N GLU A 59 -5.92 18.08 -16.19
CA GLU A 59 -6.32 18.75 -14.95
C GLU A 59 -6.51 17.68 -13.87
N ILE A 60 -6.21 18.02 -12.63
CA ILE A 60 -6.40 17.14 -11.48
C ILE A 60 -7.16 17.88 -10.40
N VAL A 61 -8.19 17.22 -9.85
CA VAL A 61 -8.95 17.67 -8.69
C VAL A 61 -8.98 16.58 -7.62
N LEU A 62 -9.04 16.97 -6.37
CA LEU A 62 -9.34 16.07 -5.25
C LEU A 62 -10.82 16.21 -4.91
N MET A 63 -11.60 15.19 -5.19
CA MET A 63 -13.02 15.14 -4.83
C MET A 63 -13.19 14.61 -3.42
N ASP A 64 -14.10 15.22 -2.68
CA ASP A 64 -14.39 14.85 -1.29
C ASP A 64 -14.84 13.40 -1.19
N VAL A 65 -14.37 12.72 -0.14
CA VAL A 65 -14.80 11.38 0.27
C VAL A 65 -15.20 11.45 1.74
N PRO A 66 -16.37 12.05 2.05
CA PRO A 66 -16.77 12.35 3.42
C PRO A 66 -16.91 11.11 4.29
N GLU A 67 -17.34 9.99 3.71
CA GLU A 67 -17.48 8.71 4.39
C GLU A 67 -16.16 8.15 4.93
N MET A 68 -15.02 8.60 4.37
CA MET A 68 -13.68 8.23 4.79
C MET A 68 -12.94 9.39 5.49
N GLY A 69 -13.58 10.53 5.67
CA GLY A 69 -12.98 11.71 6.31
C GLY A 69 -11.90 12.40 5.49
N TYR A 70 -11.93 12.27 4.15
CA TYR A 70 -11.04 12.98 3.24
C TYR A 70 -11.79 14.12 2.56
N LEU A 71 -11.39 15.36 2.86
CA LEU A 71 -12.03 16.56 2.34
C LEU A 71 -11.05 17.48 1.62
N SER A 72 -11.48 18.11 0.55
CA SER A 72 -10.72 19.12 -0.19
C SER A 72 -10.39 20.37 0.64
N THR A 73 -11.11 20.55 1.76
CA THR A 73 -10.87 21.63 2.73
C THR A 73 -9.85 21.29 3.81
N ASP A 74 -9.36 20.06 3.87
CA ASP A 74 -8.39 19.65 4.88
C ASP A 74 -7.08 20.40 4.77
N ARG A 75 -6.45 20.65 5.93
CA ARG A 75 -5.16 21.36 6.01
C ARG A 75 -4.07 20.53 6.66
N VAL A 76 -4.44 19.39 7.24
CA VAL A 76 -3.52 18.45 7.89
C VAL A 76 -3.98 17.03 7.62
N HIS A 77 -3.06 16.17 7.25
CA HIS A 77 -3.29 14.74 7.13
C HIS A 77 -3.23 14.05 8.52
N SER A 78 -3.72 12.83 8.64
CA SER A 78 -3.79 12.08 9.91
C SER A 78 -2.43 11.86 10.60
N ASP A 79 -1.34 11.85 9.84
CA ASP A 79 0.04 11.74 10.34
C ASP A 79 0.65 13.09 10.77
N GLY A 80 -0.14 14.17 10.76
CA GLY A 80 0.30 15.53 11.08
C GLY A 80 0.92 16.29 9.90
N GLN A 81 1.01 15.68 8.70
CA GLN A 81 1.57 16.33 7.52
C GLN A 81 0.64 17.48 7.03
N PRO A 82 1.16 18.69 6.83
CA PRO A 82 0.39 19.79 6.22
C PRO A 82 -0.04 19.44 4.79
N CYS A 83 -1.27 19.82 4.42
CA CYS A 83 -1.80 19.62 3.08
C CYS A 83 -2.74 20.74 2.65
N PHE A 84 -3.05 20.83 1.37
CA PHE A 84 -4.04 21.74 0.76
C PHE A 84 -5.18 20.95 0.13
N GLY A 85 -5.85 20.11 0.94
CA GLY A 85 -6.93 19.25 0.54
C GLY A 85 -6.51 17.79 0.46
N ARG A 86 -7.48 16.92 0.73
CA ARG A 86 -7.42 15.45 0.58
C ARG A 86 -8.67 14.99 -0.12
N GLY A 87 -8.60 13.90 -0.87
CA GLY A 87 -9.76 13.35 -1.56
C GLY A 87 -9.41 12.30 -2.58
N GLU A 88 -10.42 11.84 -3.30
CA GLU A 88 -10.23 10.99 -4.47
C GLU A 88 -9.60 11.80 -5.60
N ILE A 89 -8.54 11.26 -6.18
CA ILE A 89 -7.85 11.86 -7.32
C ILE A 89 -8.71 11.67 -8.56
N CYS A 90 -9.19 12.78 -9.13
CA CYS A 90 -9.93 12.76 -10.39
C CYS A 90 -9.15 13.52 -11.44
N VAL A 91 -9.10 12.97 -12.65
CA VAL A 91 -8.29 13.48 -13.77
C VAL A 91 -9.18 13.78 -14.96
N ARG A 92 -8.95 14.92 -15.63
CA ARG A 92 -9.64 15.30 -16.86
C ARG A 92 -8.64 15.82 -17.88
N GLY A 93 -8.83 15.49 -19.15
CA GLY A 93 -7.99 15.97 -20.24
C GLY A 93 -8.09 15.11 -21.49
N PRO A 94 -7.44 15.51 -22.59
CA PRO A 94 -7.44 14.79 -23.85
C PRO A 94 -6.72 13.41 -23.79
N ASN A 95 -5.98 13.14 -22.71
CA ASN A 95 -5.32 11.87 -22.44
C ASN A 95 -6.24 10.82 -21.83
N ILE A 96 -7.47 11.19 -21.45
CA ILE A 96 -8.43 10.24 -20.85
C ILE A 96 -9.06 9.38 -21.94
N PHE A 97 -9.18 8.08 -21.66
CA PHE A 97 -9.82 7.12 -22.58
C PHE A 97 -11.30 7.43 -22.80
N CYS A 98 -11.89 6.91 -23.86
CA CYS A 98 -13.32 7.10 -24.17
C CYS A 98 -14.23 6.10 -23.43
N GLY A 99 -13.68 5.13 -22.72
CA GLY A 99 -14.41 4.16 -21.91
C GLY A 99 -13.96 2.72 -22.11
N TYR A 100 -14.53 1.82 -21.32
CA TYR A 100 -14.27 0.39 -21.39
C TYR A 100 -15.04 -0.26 -22.55
N TYR A 101 -14.34 -1.08 -23.32
CA TYR A 101 -14.93 -1.74 -24.49
C TYR A 101 -16.07 -2.68 -24.09
N LYS A 102 -17.27 -2.43 -24.63
CA LYS A 102 -18.52 -3.15 -24.33
C LYS A 102 -18.96 -3.17 -22.87
N GLU A 103 -18.46 -2.24 -22.05
CA GLU A 103 -18.75 -2.13 -20.62
C GLU A 103 -19.26 -0.71 -20.28
N PRO A 104 -20.44 -0.30 -20.80
CA PRO A 104 -20.93 1.06 -20.62
C PRO A 104 -21.23 1.40 -19.16
N GLU A 105 -21.72 0.46 -18.37
CA GLU A 105 -22.02 0.70 -16.96
C GLU A 105 -20.72 0.96 -16.16
N LYS A 106 -19.69 0.14 -16.39
CA LYS A 106 -18.39 0.35 -15.79
C LYS A 106 -17.74 1.68 -16.20
N THR A 107 -17.98 2.10 -17.44
CA THR A 107 -17.53 3.40 -17.93
C THR A 107 -18.20 4.53 -17.15
N LYS A 108 -19.51 4.47 -16.93
CA LYS A 108 -20.28 5.46 -16.14
C LYS A 108 -19.86 5.49 -14.67
N GLU A 109 -19.48 4.35 -14.09
CA GLU A 109 -18.95 4.28 -12.71
C GLU A 109 -17.59 4.95 -12.58
N THR A 110 -16.82 5.02 -13.68
CA THR A 110 -15.43 5.50 -13.67
C THR A 110 -15.30 6.91 -14.20
N MET A 111 -16.19 7.34 -15.09
CA MET A 111 -16.22 8.70 -15.66
C MET A 111 -17.55 9.37 -15.35
N ASP A 112 -17.49 10.57 -14.81
CA ASP A 112 -18.68 11.37 -14.56
C ASP A 112 -19.13 12.18 -15.80
N GLU A 113 -20.28 12.85 -15.67
CA GLU A 113 -20.88 13.66 -16.73
C GLU A 113 -20.06 14.90 -17.10
N GLU A 114 -19.17 15.36 -16.21
CA GLU A 114 -18.28 16.49 -16.44
C GLU A 114 -16.95 16.07 -17.10
N GLY A 115 -16.76 14.77 -17.34
CA GLY A 115 -15.60 14.19 -18.00
C GLY A 115 -14.42 13.95 -17.04
N TRP A 116 -14.65 13.90 -15.72
CA TRP A 116 -13.65 13.50 -14.76
C TRP A 116 -13.55 11.98 -14.69
N LEU A 117 -12.33 11.48 -14.81
CA LEU A 117 -11.99 10.10 -14.53
C LEU A 117 -11.75 9.94 -13.03
N HIS A 118 -12.57 9.17 -12.35
CA HIS A 118 -12.41 8.77 -10.96
C HIS A 118 -11.36 7.67 -10.87
N SER A 119 -10.19 7.99 -10.32
CA SER A 119 -9.07 7.05 -10.30
C SER A 119 -9.26 5.89 -9.31
N GLY A 120 -10.10 6.09 -8.29
CA GLY A 120 -10.21 5.19 -7.15
C GLY A 120 -9.00 5.25 -6.21
N ASP A 121 -8.11 6.22 -6.39
CA ASP A 121 -6.94 6.46 -5.53
C ASP A 121 -7.18 7.70 -4.68
N ILE A 122 -6.81 7.64 -3.41
CA ILE A 122 -6.86 8.79 -2.49
C ILE A 122 -5.52 9.50 -2.50
N GLY A 123 -5.58 10.83 -2.59
CA GLY A 123 -4.39 11.69 -2.57
C GLY A 123 -4.56 12.92 -1.72
N LEU A 124 -3.47 13.64 -1.59
CA LEU A 124 -3.42 14.96 -0.96
C LEU A 124 -2.47 15.90 -1.72
N TRP A 125 -2.80 17.20 -1.74
CA TRP A 125 -1.89 18.22 -2.22
C TRP A 125 -0.95 18.65 -1.10
N LEU A 126 0.35 18.52 -1.35
CA LEU A 126 1.37 19.08 -0.45
C LEU A 126 1.46 20.62 -0.59
N PRO A 127 1.98 21.31 0.42
CA PRO A 127 2.22 22.77 0.33
C PRO A 127 3.13 23.19 -0.83
N SER A 128 3.95 22.27 -1.34
CA SER A 128 4.78 22.45 -2.55
C SER A 128 3.98 22.48 -3.86
N GLY A 129 2.67 22.20 -3.83
CA GLY A 129 1.84 22.04 -5.04
C GLY A 129 2.02 20.68 -5.73
N THR A 130 2.63 19.71 -5.06
CA THR A 130 2.81 18.35 -5.58
C THR A 130 1.80 17.38 -4.98
N LEU A 131 1.43 16.35 -5.74
CA LEU A 131 0.47 15.34 -5.34
C LEU A 131 1.19 14.19 -4.61
N LYS A 132 0.65 13.79 -3.47
CA LYS A 132 1.05 12.58 -2.75
C LYS A 132 -0.10 11.59 -2.75
N ILE A 133 0.17 10.35 -3.14
CA ILE A 133 -0.79 9.26 -3.07
C ILE A 133 -0.83 8.73 -1.64
N VAL A 134 -2.03 8.50 -1.11
CA VAL A 134 -2.25 7.91 0.22
C VAL A 134 -2.40 6.41 0.10
N ASP A 135 -3.43 5.96 -0.61
CA ASP A 135 -3.70 4.54 -0.94
C ASP A 135 -4.89 4.46 -1.93
N ARG A 136 -5.23 3.27 -2.34
CA ARG A 136 -6.46 3.03 -3.10
C ARG A 136 -7.68 3.09 -2.20
N LYS A 137 -8.73 3.78 -2.66
CA LYS A 137 -10.03 3.88 -1.95
C LYS A 137 -10.56 2.51 -1.51
N LYS A 138 -10.42 1.49 -2.38
CA LYS A 138 -10.85 0.10 -2.11
C LYS A 138 -9.95 -0.66 -1.12
N ASN A 139 -8.72 -0.20 -0.89
CA ASN A 139 -7.77 -0.81 0.03
C ASN A 139 -7.82 -0.17 1.42
N ILE A 140 -8.32 1.07 1.50
CA ILE A 140 -8.51 1.74 2.78
C ILE A 140 -9.76 1.15 3.44
N PHE A 141 -9.61 0.67 4.63
CA PHE A 141 -10.74 0.16 5.42
C PHE A 141 -10.81 0.83 6.79
N LYS A 142 -11.97 0.76 7.40
CA LYS A 142 -12.25 1.33 8.71
C LYS A 142 -12.19 0.25 9.77
N LEU A 143 -11.37 0.43 10.80
CA LEU A 143 -11.35 -0.46 11.97
C LEU A 143 -12.53 -0.20 12.91
N ALA A 144 -12.80 -1.12 13.83
CA ALA A 144 -13.91 -1.04 14.76
C ALA A 144 -13.95 0.24 15.61
N GLN A 145 -12.81 0.84 15.92
CA GLN A 145 -12.69 2.10 16.63
C GLN A 145 -12.90 3.36 15.75
N GLY A 146 -13.08 3.17 14.44
CA GLY A 146 -13.36 4.27 13.51
C GLY A 146 -12.15 4.79 12.73
N GLU A 147 -10.95 4.26 12.96
CA GLU A 147 -9.72 4.66 12.27
C GLU A 147 -9.66 4.06 10.86
N TYR A 148 -9.24 4.87 9.89
CA TYR A 148 -9.00 4.44 8.52
C TYR A 148 -7.55 4.05 8.31
N VAL A 149 -7.32 2.91 7.69
CA VAL A 149 -6.00 2.31 7.51
C VAL A 149 -5.67 2.13 6.03
N ALA A 150 -4.54 2.69 5.62
CA ALA A 150 -3.94 2.54 4.30
C ALA A 150 -2.94 1.37 4.32
N VAL A 151 -3.36 0.20 3.85
CA VAL A 151 -2.58 -1.04 4.00
C VAL A 151 -1.33 -1.10 3.13
N GLU A 152 -1.37 -0.52 1.92
CA GLU A 152 -0.20 -0.52 1.02
C GLU A 152 0.99 0.25 1.64
N LYS A 153 0.72 1.34 2.37
CA LYS A 153 1.75 2.05 3.16
C LYS A 153 2.43 1.12 4.16
N ILE A 154 1.64 0.31 4.87
CA ILE A 154 2.15 -0.61 5.90
C ILE A 154 2.95 -1.74 5.25
N GLU A 155 2.41 -2.38 4.21
CA GLU A 155 3.10 -3.43 3.45
C GLU A 155 4.46 -2.96 2.93
N ASN A 156 4.53 -1.74 2.36
CA ASN A 156 5.77 -1.12 1.88
C ASN A 156 6.80 -0.85 3.00
N ILE A 157 6.36 -0.69 4.23
CA ILE A 157 7.24 -0.60 5.39
C ILE A 157 7.75 -1.97 5.79
N LEU A 158 6.86 -2.97 5.88
CA LEU A 158 7.19 -4.29 6.37
C LEU A 158 8.14 -5.06 5.45
N ILE A 159 8.01 -4.94 4.12
CA ILE A 159 8.93 -5.57 3.16
C ILE A 159 10.36 -5.01 3.21
N ARG A 160 10.65 -4.00 4.03
CA ARG A 160 12.02 -3.54 4.31
C ARG A 160 12.79 -4.51 5.20
N SER A 161 12.10 -5.40 5.90
CA SER A 161 12.76 -6.50 6.63
C SER A 161 13.35 -7.50 5.65
N PRO A 162 14.62 -7.87 5.78
CA PRO A 162 15.23 -8.88 4.92
C PRO A 162 14.59 -10.28 5.08
N LEU A 163 13.90 -10.56 6.20
CA LEU A 163 13.19 -11.81 6.43
C LEU A 163 11.87 -11.91 5.64
N ILE A 164 11.35 -10.79 5.11
CA ILE A 164 10.03 -10.71 4.49
C ILE A 164 10.18 -10.57 2.97
N GLY A 165 9.82 -11.63 2.24
CA GLY A 165 9.78 -11.62 0.77
C GLY A 165 8.51 -10.97 0.23
N GLN A 166 7.34 -11.31 0.79
CA GLN A 166 6.04 -10.72 0.41
C GLN A 166 5.16 -10.57 1.64
N CYS A 167 4.24 -9.59 1.60
CA CYS A 167 3.37 -9.28 2.74
C CYS A 167 1.98 -8.90 2.25
N PHE A 168 0.95 -9.45 2.90
CA PHE A 168 -0.44 -9.07 2.74
C PHE A 168 -1.00 -8.67 4.11
N VAL A 169 -1.24 -7.39 4.30
CA VAL A 169 -1.83 -6.84 5.53
C VAL A 169 -3.35 -6.84 5.40
N TYR A 170 -4.02 -7.33 6.44
CA TYR A 170 -5.46 -7.40 6.52
C TYR A 170 -6.00 -6.75 7.80
N GLY A 171 -7.13 -6.07 7.66
CA GLY A 171 -7.94 -5.55 8.74
C GLY A 171 -9.42 -5.75 8.46
N ASP A 172 -10.20 -5.77 9.52
CA ASP A 172 -11.64 -5.95 9.47
C ASP A 172 -12.35 -4.86 10.28
N SER A 173 -13.52 -4.43 9.80
CA SER A 173 -14.31 -3.38 10.45
C SER A 173 -14.86 -3.76 11.84
N LEU A 174 -14.81 -5.05 12.16
CA LEU A 174 -15.19 -5.57 13.49
C LEU A 174 -13.99 -5.76 14.41
N GLN A 175 -12.77 -5.55 13.90
CA GLN A 175 -11.51 -5.74 14.63
C GLN A 175 -10.84 -4.40 14.91
N SER A 176 -10.08 -4.32 16.01
CA SER A 176 -9.38 -3.10 16.44
C SER A 176 -7.90 -3.06 16.04
N CYS A 177 -7.42 -4.09 15.36
CA CYS A 177 -6.01 -4.25 14.99
C CYS A 177 -5.86 -4.96 13.66
N LEU A 178 -4.62 -4.98 13.16
CA LEU A 178 -4.24 -5.59 11.89
C LEU A 178 -3.57 -6.94 12.12
N VAL A 179 -3.73 -7.82 11.13
CA VAL A 179 -2.98 -9.07 11.00
C VAL A 179 -2.30 -9.11 9.63
N ALA A 180 -1.31 -9.97 9.46
CA ALA A 180 -0.64 -10.12 8.17
C ALA A 180 -0.35 -11.57 7.82
N ILE A 181 -0.43 -11.86 6.52
CA ILE A 181 0.11 -13.06 5.91
C ILE A 181 1.45 -12.67 5.30
N ILE A 182 2.50 -13.36 5.67
CA ILE A 182 3.87 -13.04 5.27
C ILE A 182 4.47 -14.26 4.58
N VAL A 183 5.00 -14.08 3.39
CA VAL A 183 5.88 -15.06 2.75
C VAL A 183 7.31 -14.66 3.09
N PRO A 184 8.05 -15.48 3.83
CA PRO A 184 9.44 -15.16 4.17
C PRO A 184 10.34 -15.26 2.94
N ASP A 185 11.46 -14.54 2.95
CA ASP A 185 12.54 -14.76 1.98
C ASP A 185 13.26 -16.07 2.32
N GLU A 186 13.14 -17.07 1.45
CA GLU A 186 13.64 -18.43 1.70
C GLU A 186 15.13 -18.45 2.02
N ASP A 187 15.95 -17.74 1.25
CA ASP A 187 17.41 -17.76 1.42
C ASP A 187 17.82 -17.13 2.74
N VAL A 188 17.15 -16.03 3.10
CA VAL A 188 17.44 -15.28 4.34
C VAL A 188 17.00 -16.08 5.56
N VAL A 189 15.79 -16.67 5.55
CA VAL A 189 15.32 -17.43 6.73
C VAL A 189 16.07 -18.75 6.91
N ARG A 190 16.54 -19.39 5.82
CA ARG A 190 17.42 -20.59 5.93
C ARG A 190 18.76 -20.21 6.56
N LYS A 191 19.36 -19.10 6.18
CA LYS A 191 20.58 -18.59 6.79
C LYS A 191 20.37 -18.24 8.26
N TRP A 192 19.31 -17.51 8.57
CA TRP A 192 18.95 -17.19 9.96
C TRP A 192 18.77 -18.45 10.80
N ALA A 193 18.07 -19.47 10.32
CA ALA A 193 17.88 -20.74 11.02
C ALA A 193 19.19 -21.46 11.31
N ALA A 194 20.14 -21.42 10.36
CA ALA A 194 21.48 -21.98 10.58
C ALA A 194 22.27 -21.20 11.64
N ASP A 195 22.15 -19.85 11.67
CA ASP A 195 22.84 -19.00 12.64
C ASP A 195 22.32 -19.19 14.08
N VAL A 196 21.06 -19.68 14.25
CA VAL A 196 20.45 -19.95 15.57
C VAL A 196 20.29 -21.45 15.88
N ASP A 197 21.01 -22.31 15.15
CA ASP A 197 21.02 -23.77 15.31
C ASP A 197 19.64 -24.45 15.18
N ILE A 198 18.73 -23.87 14.38
CA ILE A 198 17.44 -24.50 14.07
C ILE A 198 17.61 -25.47 12.92
N SER A 199 17.38 -26.77 13.18
CA SER A 199 17.40 -27.80 12.17
C SER A 199 16.01 -27.96 11.55
N ALA A 200 15.80 -27.36 10.36
CA ALA A 200 14.59 -27.52 9.56
C ALA A 200 14.96 -27.97 8.13
N LYS A 201 14.22 -28.95 7.60
CA LYS A 201 14.48 -29.51 6.25
C LYS A 201 13.77 -28.72 5.16
N THR A 202 12.63 -28.14 5.50
CA THR A 202 11.77 -27.44 4.54
C THR A 202 11.43 -26.02 5.02
N VAL A 203 11.06 -25.15 4.08
CA VAL A 203 10.56 -23.81 4.42
C VAL A 203 9.24 -23.89 5.19
N LEU A 204 8.42 -24.91 4.91
CA LEU A 204 7.18 -25.15 5.65
C LEU A 204 7.45 -25.38 7.15
N GLU A 205 8.46 -26.18 7.49
CA GLU A 205 8.86 -26.40 8.88
C GLU A 205 9.36 -25.10 9.53
N LEU A 206 10.08 -24.27 8.79
CA LEU A 206 10.51 -22.93 9.25
C LEU A 206 9.31 -22.01 9.50
N CYS A 207 8.35 -21.96 8.59
CA CYS A 207 7.13 -21.15 8.75
C CYS A 207 6.27 -21.56 9.95
N GLN A 208 6.41 -22.79 10.45
CA GLN A 208 5.73 -23.28 11.65
C GLN A 208 6.58 -23.14 12.92
N ASN A 209 7.81 -22.66 12.80
CA ASN A 209 8.72 -22.51 13.94
C ASN A 209 8.39 -21.25 14.75
N GLU A 210 8.07 -21.40 16.03
CA GLU A 210 7.67 -20.29 16.91
C GLU A 210 8.77 -19.22 17.07
N GLN A 211 10.05 -19.61 17.03
CA GLN A 211 11.15 -18.66 17.15
C GLN A 211 11.25 -17.77 15.90
N LEU A 212 11.08 -18.34 14.69
CA LEU A 212 11.05 -17.57 13.46
C LEU A 212 9.83 -16.64 13.42
N ILE A 213 8.65 -17.15 13.79
CA ILE A 213 7.44 -16.33 13.87
C ILE A 213 7.64 -15.15 14.82
N GLY A 214 8.22 -15.42 16.00
CA GLY A 214 8.54 -14.40 17.00
C GLY A 214 9.55 -13.37 16.49
N GLU A 215 10.60 -13.80 15.78
CA GLU A 215 11.61 -12.91 15.20
C GLU A 215 11.00 -12.00 14.12
N VAL A 216 10.24 -12.60 13.17
CA VAL A 216 9.57 -11.81 12.13
C VAL A 216 8.58 -10.81 12.74
N LEU A 217 7.79 -11.21 13.74
CA LEU A 217 6.85 -10.31 14.42
C LEU A 217 7.58 -9.18 15.14
N MET A 218 8.71 -9.47 15.77
CA MET A 218 9.55 -8.46 16.44
C MET A 218 10.07 -7.43 15.41
N GLN A 219 10.54 -7.86 14.24
CA GLN A 219 10.98 -6.96 13.18
C GLN A 219 9.82 -6.13 12.62
N VAL A 220 8.64 -6.72 12.41
CA VAL A 220 7.41 -6.01 12.03
C VAL A 220 7.09 -4.90 13.02
N MET A 221 7.16 -5.16 14.32
CA MET A 221 6.90 -4.16 15.36
C MET A 221 7.98 -3.06 15.39
N SER A 222 9.26 -3.41 15.23
CA SER A 222 10.37 -2.45 15.18
C SER A 222 10.24 -1.51 13.99
N LEU A 223 10.04 -2.04 12.79
CA LEU A 223 9.86 -1.26 11.57
C LEU A 223 8.63 -0.35 11.64
N SER A 224 7.53 -0.84 12.23
CA SER A 224 6.33 -0.04 12.44
C SER A 224 6.62 1.18 13.33
N LYS A 225 7.31 0.97 14.44
CA LYS A 225 7.71 2.04 15.36
C LYS A 225 8.70 3.02 14.73
N GLU A 226 9.74 2.53 14.08
CA GLU A 226 10.77 3.34 13.39
C GLU A 226 10.18 4.21 12.28
N SER A 227 9.16 3.69 11.59
CA SER A 227 8.45 4.39 10.52
C SER A 227 7.32 5.31 11.00
N GLY A 228 7.11 5.43 12.32
CA GLY A 228 6.11 6.31 12.92
C GLY A 228 4.67 5.85 12.66
N LEU A 229 4.42 4.56 12.47
CA LEU A 229 3.05 4.04 12.36
C LEU A 229 2.30 4.21 13.69
N HIS A 230 1.03 4.56 13.59
CA HIS A 230 0.15 4.61 14.75
C HIS A 230 -0.10 3.21 15.34
N GLY A 231 -0.53 3.14 16.58
CA GLY A 231 -0.78 1.86 17.25
C GLY A 231 -1.83 0.99 16.52
N PHE A 232 -2.80 1.60 15.87
CA PHE A 232 -3.83 0.93 15.07
C PHE A 232 -3.34 0.51 13.67
N GLU A 233 -2.25 1.11 13.16
CA GLU A 233 -1.56 0.73 11.91
C GLU A 233 -0.53 -0.39 12.13
N THR A 234 -0.31 -0.81 13.38
CA THR A 234 0.68 -1.85 13.71
C THR A 234 0.05 -3.24 13.63
N VAL A 235 0.67 -4.13 12.85
CA VAL A 235 0.28 -5.54 12.77
C VAL A 235 0.56 -6.22 14.11
N ARG A 236 -0.42 -6.97 14.64
CA ARG A 236 -0.37 -7.61 15.96
C ARG A 236 -0.15 -9.11 15.93
N ALA A 237 -0.52 -9.76 14.86
CA ALA A 237 -0.26 -11.18 14.66
C ALA A 237 0.03 -11.46 13.19
N ILE A 238 0.83 -12.47 12.94
CA ILE A 238 1.28 -12.86 11.60
C ILE A 238 1.11 -14.36 11.38
N HIS A 239 0.86 -14.73 10.14
CA HIS A 239 0.99 -16.09 9.65
C HIS A 239 2.11 -16.13 8.61
N LEU A 240 3.03 -17.10 8.74
CA LEU A 240 4.07 -17.32 7.74
C LEU A 240 3.60 -18.40 6.76
N ASP A 241 3.54 -18.06 5.48
CA ASP A 241 3.20 -19.01 4.41
C ASP A 241 4.45 -19.33 3.56
N PRO A 242 4.75 -20.60 3.29
CA PRO A 242 5.91 -20.99 2.49
C PRO A 242 5.71 -20.76 0.99
N GLU A 243 4.46 -20.62 0.51
CA GLU A 243 4.15 -20.49 -0.91
C GLU A 243 4.14 -19.01 -1.33
N PRO A 244 5.03 -18.58 -2.26
CA PRO A 244 5.01 -17.22 -2.77
C PRO A 244 3.69 -16.86 -3.49
N PHE A 245 3.23 -15.62 -3.31
CA PHE A 245 2.14 -15.09 -4.12
C PHE A 245 2.65 -14.94 -5.56
N SER A 246 1.89 -15.43 -6.52
CA SER A 246 2.28 -15.41 -7.93
C SER A 246 1.09 -15.15 -8.86
N VAL A 247 1.40 -14.92 -10.13
CA VAL A 247 0.39 -14.82 -11.20
C VAL A 247 -0.22 -16.19 -11.47
N GLU A 248 0.59 -17.25 -11.37
CA GLU A 248 0.22 -18.62 -11.66
C GLU A 248 -0.80 -19.17 -10.64
N ASN A 249 -0.62 -18.85 -9.33
CA ASN A 249 -1.59 -19.22 -8.30
C ASN A 249 -2.75 -18.23 -8.15
N GLY A 250 -2.80 -17.21 -9.00
CA GLY A 250 -3.90 -16.26 -9.07
C GLY A 250 -3.91 -15.20 -7.98
N LEU A 251 -2.87 -15.11 -7.14
CA LEU A 251 -2.79 -14.14 -6.03
C LEU A 251 -2.17 -12.80 -6.42
N LEU A 252 -1.51 -12.74 -7.59
CA LEU A 252 -1.00 -11.50 -8.18
C LEU A 252 -1.66 -11.22 -9.53
N THR A 253 -1.70 -9.94 -9.89
CA THR A 253 -2.01 -9.51 -11.25
C THR A 253 -0.80 -9.74 -12.17
N PRO A 254 -0.95 -9.71 -13.52
CA PRO A 254 0.19 -9.75 -14.44
C PRO A 254 1.23 -8.63 -14.24
N THR A 255 0.86 -7.58 -13.51
CA THR A 255 1.75 -6.47 -13.12
C THR A 255 2.26 -6.61 -11.69
N PHE A 256 2.19 -7.82 -11.12
CA PHE A 256 2.67 -8.19 -9.78
C PHE A 256 2.02 -7.42 -8.62
N LYS A 257 0.78 -6.94 -8.79
CA LYS A 257 -0.01 -6.33 -7.70
C LYS A 257 -0.84 -7.38 -6.98
N LEU A 258 -0.97 -7.24 -5.66
CA LEU A 258 -1.78 -8.14 -4.81
C LEU A 258 -3.25 -8.12 -5.23
N LYS A 259 -3.82 -9.30 -5.45
CA LYS A 259 -5.26 -9.51 -5.65
C LYS A 259 -5.91 -9.73 -4.29
N ARG A 260 -6.24 -8.62 -3.61
CA ARG A 260 -6.64 -8.62 -2.19
C ARG A 260 -7.87 -9.48 -1.89
N LYS A 261 -8.83 -9.55 -2.81
CA LYS A 261 -10.02 -10.39 -2.65
C LYS A 261 -9.63 -11.87 -2.63
N GLU A 262 -8.85 -12.30 -3.60
CA GLU A 262 -8.37 -13.67 -3.76
C GLU A 262 -7.45 -14.08 -2.59
N LEU A 263 -6.58 -13.16 -2.16
CA LEU A 263 -5.75 -13.37 -0.96
C LEU A 263 -6.59 -13.55 0.30
N ARG A 264 -7.60 -12.70 0.51
CA ARG A 264 -8.53 -12.86 1.63
C ARG A 264 -9.25 -14.20 1.59
N GLU A 265 -9.79 -14.59 0.43
CA GLU A 265 -10.50 -15.87 0.26
C GLU A 265 -9.57 -17.06 0.51
N ARG A 266 -8.33 -17.00 0.02
CA ARG A 266 -7.32 -18.05 0.19
C ARG A 266 -6.90 -18.23 1.64
N PHE A 267 -6.72 -17.14 2.39
CA PHE A 267 -6.19 -17.13 3.75
C PHE A 267 -7.25 -16.83 4.83
N GLN A 268 -8.53 -16.97 4.51
CA GLN A 268 -9.62 -16.64 5.46
C GLN A 268 -9.49 -17.42 6.78
N ARG A 269 -9.13 -18.69 6.71
CA ARG A 269 -8.97 -19.55 7.89
C ARG A 269 -7.82 -19.09 8.78
N GLU A 270 -6.68 -18.76 8.20
CA GLU A 270 -5.49 -18.26 8.89
C GLU A 270 -5.77 -16.90 9.51
N ILE A 271 -6.44 -16.01 8.78
CA ILE A 271 -6.88 -14.70 9.28
C ILE A 271 -7.78 -14.86 10.51
N ASP A 272 -8.79 -15.73 10.43
CA ASP A 272 -9.72 -15.98 11.55
C ASP A 272 -8.98 -16.54 12.77
N GLN A 273 -8.02 -17.44 12.56
CA GLN A 273 -7.17 -17.97 13.62
C GLN A 273 -6.30 -16.90 14.26
N LEU A 274 -5.67 -16.01 13.47
CA LEU A 274 -4.89 -14.91 14.00
C LEU A 274 -5.74 -13.99 14.89
N TYR A 275 -6.93 -13.61 14.46
CA TYR A 275 -7.82 -12.80 15.29
C TYR A 275 -8.30 -13.53 16.55
N ALA A 276 -8.49 -14.85 16.50
CA ALA A 276 -8.87 -15.63 17.67
C ALA A 276 -7.79 -15.69 18.76
N THR A 277 -6.51 -15.52 18.38
CA THR A 277 -5.39 -15.49 19.35
C THR A 277 -5.20 -14.12 20.00
N LEU A 278 -5.79 -13.07 19.42
CA LEU A 278 -5.65 -11.70 19.91
C LEU A 278 -6.67 -11.39 21.01
N PRO A 279 -6.29 -10.56 22.01
CA PRO A 279 -7.24 -10.13 23.03
C PRO A 279 -8.45 -9.43 22.39
N SER A 280 -9.65 -9.84 22.73
CA SER A 280 -10.86 -9.17 22.29
C SER A 280 -10.77 -7.69 22.66
N ALA A 281 -11.07 -6.80 21.71
CA ALA A 281 -11.17 -5.38 22.02
C ALA A 281 -12.14 -5.18 23.20
N PRO A 282 -11.81 -4.35 24.19
CA PRO A 282 -12.77 -4.05 25.25
C PRO A 282 -14.01 -3.47 24.60
N SER A 283 -15.15 -4.15 24.77
CA SER A 283 -16.44 -3.65 24.33
C SER A 283 -16.64 -2.28 24.99
N LYS A 284 -16.71 -1.21 24.20
CA LYS A 284 -17.22 0.07 24.69
C LYS A 284 -18.71 -0.16 24.99
N LEU A 285 -19.03 -0.35 26.27
CA LEU A 285 -20.36 -0.16 26.80
C LEU A 285 -20.74 1.31 26.76
#